data_a9b7aa8b4783ce64d6e994fc85c630e9
#
_entry.id   a9b7aa8b4783ce64d6e994fc85c630e9
#
_cell.length_a   1.000
_cell.length_b   1.000
_cell.length_c   1.000
_cell.angle_alpha   90.00
_cell.angle_beta   90.00
_cell.angle_gamma   90.00
#
_symmetry.space_group_name_H-M   'P 1'
#
loop_
_entity.id
_entity.type
_entity.pdbx_description
1 polymer ?
#
loop_
_entity_poly.entity_id
_entity_poly.type
_entity_poly.pdbx_seq_one_letter_code
_entity_poly.pdbx_strand_id
1 'polypeptide(L)' 'MRQLTLTNEQFDVLFDILSDTVDALEGDLTSYYDKDGNEIDEKIEDYEAHKIYQQMIRLSGGF' A
#
# COMPACT_ATOMS: atom_id res chain seq x y z
N MET A 1 18.00 -10.15 -3.22
CA MET A 1 16.75 -9.56 -3.74
C MET A 1 15.84 -10.65 -4.26
N ARG A 2 14.60 -10.62 -3.82
CA ARG A 2 13.60 -11.60 -4.25
C ARG A 2 12.94 -11.11 -5.54
N GLN A 3 12.66 -12.03 -6.44
CA GLN A 3 11.97 -11.71 -7.69
C GLN A 3 10.70 -12.56 -7.82
N LEU A 4 9.69 -11.97 -8.42
CA LEU A 4 8.43 -12.64 -8.67
C LEU A 4 7.99 -12.33 -10.10
N THR A 5 7.75 -13.39 -10.87
CA THR A 5 7.27 -13.27 -12.25
C THR A 5 5.79 -13.62 -12.28
N LEU A 6 4.99 -12.71 -12.82
CA LEU A 6 3.54 -12.86 -12.89
C LEU A 6 3.07 -12.79 -14.33
N THR A 7 2.04 -13.57 -14.66
CA THR A 7 1.28 -13.36 -15.88
C THR A 7 0.43 -12.09 -15.76
N ASN A 8 -0.08 -11.57 -16.86
CA ASN A 8 -0.95 -10.39 -16.82
C ASN A 8 -2.20 -10.66 -15.97
N GLU A 9 -2.77 -11.84 -16.06
CA GLU A 9 -3.92 -12.21 -15.24
C GLU A 9 -3.59 -12.25 -13.76
N GLN A 10 -2.45 -12.83 -13.41
CA GLN A 10 -1.99 -12.88 -12.02
C GLN A 10 -1.69 -11.48 -11.48
N PHE A 11 -1.12 -10.62 -12.30
CA PHE A 11 -0.88 -9.22 -11.93
C PHE A 11 -2.20 -8.51 -11.60
N ASP A 12 -3.23 -8.69 -12.46
CA ASP A 12 -4.53 -8.06 -12.24
C ASP A 12 -5.19 -8.54 -10.95
N VAL A 13 -5.12 -9.83 -10.66
CA VAL A 13 -5.65 -10.41 -9.41
C VAL A 13 -4.96 -9.81 -8.20
N LEU A 14 -3.63 -9.77 -8.22
CA LEU A 14 -2.86 -9.21 -7.12
C LEU A 14 -3.12 -7.72 -6.95
N PHE A 15 -3.24 -7.00 -8.04
CA PHE A 15 -3.54 -5.57 -8.03
C PHE A 15 -4.90 -5.30 -7.34
N ASP A 16 -5.92 -6.09 -7.66
CA ASP A 16 -7.24 -5.98 -7.03
C ASP A 16 -7.16 -6.23 -5.52
N ILE A 17 -6.42 -7.26 -5.11
CA ILE A 17 -6.25 -7.59 -3.70
C ILE A 17 -5.55 -6.44 -2.97
N LEU A 18 -4.51 -5.87 -3.55
CA LEU A 18 -3.79 -4.74 -2.96
C LEU A 18 -4.66 -3.49 -2.90
N SER A 19 -5.46 -3.23 -3.92
CA SER A 19 -6.39 -2.11 -3.93
C SER A 19 -7.35 -2.18 -2.74
N ASP A 20 -7.95 -3.34 -2.52
CA ASP A 20 -8.86 -3.56 -1.39
C ASP A 20 -8.12 -3.42 -0.05
N THR A 21 -6.89 -3.94 0.02
CA THR A 21 -6.07 -3.86 1.23
C THR A 21 -5.72 -2.41 1.56
N VAL A 22 -5.32 -1.63 0.56
CA VAL A 22 -4.98 -0.22 0.74
C VAL A 22 -6.21 0.59 1.18
N ASP A 23 -7.37 0.33 0.59
CA ASP A 23 -8.61 0.98 0.99
C ASP A 23 -8.95 0.70 2.45
N ALA A 24 -8.80 -0.56 2.88
CA ALA A 24 -9.03 -0.95 4.27
C ALA A 24 -8.05 -0.26 5.21
N LEU A 25 -6.77 -0.18 4.83
CA LEU A 25 -5.75 0.49 5.63
C LEU A 25 -6.05 1.98 5.78
N GLU A 26 -6.48 2.65 4.72
CA GLU A 26 -6.85 4.07 4.78
C GLU A 26 -7.98 4.30 5.77
N GLY A 27 -8.95 3.40 5.84
CA GLY A 27 -10.05 3.49 6.79
C GLY A 27 -9.65 3.23 8.24
N ASP A 28 -8.52 2.54 8.44
CA ASP A 28 -8.04 2.14 9.77
C ASP A 28 -6.91 3.02 10.30
N LEU A 29 -6.52 4.06 9.56
CA LEU A 29 -5.46 4.97 10.01
C LEU A 29 -5.88 5.69 11.28
N THR A 30 -4.98 5.71 12.26
CA THR A 30 -5.20 6.36 13.55
C THR A 30 -4.03 7.26 13.89
N SER A 31 -4.13 8.01 14.99
CA SER A 31 -3.03 8.77 15.51
C SER A 31 -2.58 8.18 16.86
N TYR A 32 -1.34 8.44 17.23
CA TYR A 32 -0.78 7.97 18.48
C TYR A 32 0.18 9.03 19.04
N TYR A 33 0.57 8.86 20.31
CA TYR A 33 1.50 9.79 20.96
C TYR A 33 2.87 9.13 21.12
N ASP A 34 3.92 9.90 20.83
CA ASP A 34 5.28 9.42 21.05
C ASP A 34 5.70 9.60 22.51
N LYS A 35 6.98 9.32 22.81
CA LYS A 35 7.53 9.43 24.17
C LYS A 35 7.47 10.83 24.73
N ASP A 36 7.54 11.83 23.86
CA ASP A 36 7.56 13.24 24.25
C ASP A 36 6.15 13.83 24.32
N GLY A 37 5.12 13.04 24.05
CA GLY A 37 3.74 13.46 24.10
C GLY A 37 3.26 14.16 22.83
N ASN A 38 4.03 14.09 21.76
CA ASN A 38 3.64 14.66 20.48
C ASN A 38 2.67 13.72 19.75
N GLU A 39 1.60 14.26 19.20
CA GLU A 39 0.67 13.49 18.41
C GLU A 39 1.29 13.18 17.03
N ILE A 40 1.26 11.91 16.66
CA ILE A 40 1.76 11.43 15.37
C ILE A 40 0.60 10.79 14.64
N ASP A 41 0.29 11.29 13.45
CA ASP A 41 -0.75 10.72 12.60
C ASP A 41 -0.15 9.64 11.72
N GLU A 42 -0.82 8.49 11.66
CA GLU A 42 -0.43 7.45 10.71
C GLU A 42 -0.72 7.92 9.29
N LYS A 43 0.20 7.60 8.38
CA LYS A 43 0.09 7.95 6.97
C LYS A 43 0.09 6.69 6.13
N ILE A 44 -0.79 6.65 5.14
CA ILE A 44 -0.88 5.49 4.24
C ILE A 44 0.44 5.26 3.51
N GLU A 45 1.19 6.32 3.22
CA GLU A 45 2.47 6.24 2.51
C GLU A 45 3.53 5.45 3.27
N ASP A 46 3.39 5.31 4.59
CA ASP A 46 4.34 4.58 5.42
C ASP A 46 4.14 3.06 5.37
N TYR A 47 3.03 2.60 4.84
CA TYR A 47 2.72 1.17 4.73
C TYR A 47 3.34 0.58 3.48
N GLU A 48 3.98 -0.58 3.63
CA GLU A 48 4.58 -1.28 2.49
C GLU A 48 3.55 -1.67 1.44
N ALA A 49 2.34 -2.03 1.85
CA ALA A 49 1.28 -2.37 0.92
C ALA A 49 0.97 -1.21 -0.03
N HIS A 50 0.93 0.02 0.50
CA HIS A 50 0.72 1.21 -0.33
C HIS A 50 1.87 1.44 -1.29
N LYS A 51 3.11 1.27 -0.81
CA LYS A 51 4.30 1.43 -1.64
C LYS A 51 4.30 0.45 -2.82
N ILE A 52 3.96 -0.81 -2.56
CA ILE A 52 3.85 -1.83 -3.60
C ILE A 52 2.73 -1.48 -4.58
N TYR A 53 1.59 -1.05 -4.07
CA TYR A 53 0.45 -0.66 -4.89
C TYR A 53 0.83 0.47 -5.86
N GLN A 54 1.54 1.48 -5.37
CA GLN A 54 2.02 2.59 -6.22
C GLN A 54 2.97 2.12 -7.30
N GLN A 55 3.86 1.18 -7.00
CA GLN A 55 4.74 0.59 -8.00
C GLN A 55 3.96 -0.15 -9.07
N MET A 56 2.93 -0.89 -8.69
CA MET A 56 2.07 -1.63 -9.64
C MET A 56 1.32 -0.68 -10.56
N ILE A 57 0.84 0.45 -10.04
CA ILE A 57 0.20 1.50 -10.86
C ILE A 57 1.17 2.00 -11.92
N ARG A 58 2.42 2.26 -11.56
CA ARG A 58 3.44 2.73 -12.49
C ARG A 58 3.73 1.69 -13.56
N LEU A 59 3.79 0.41 -13.19
CA LEU A 59 4.05 -0.67 -14.13
C LEU A 59 2.92 -0.86 -15.12
N SER A 60 1.68 -0.57 -14.73
CA SER A 60 0.53 -0.68 -15.62
C SER A 60 0.33 0.56 -16.50
N GLY A 61 1.27 1.52 -16.46
CA GLY A 61 1.22 2.73 -17.27
C GLY A 61 0.53 3.90 -16.60
N GLY A 62 0.15 3.74 -15.34
CA GLY A 62 -0.59 4.75 -14.60
C GLY A 62 -2.07 4.77 -14.97
N PHE A 63 -2.83 5.62 -14.35
CA PHE A 63 -4.26 5.78 -14.66
C PHE A 63 -4.52 7.20 -15.14
#